data_e548c493bad3c50101451a47e0f6ac89
#
_entry.id   e548c493bad3c50101451a47e0f6ac89
#
_cell.length_a   1.000
_cell.length_b   1.000
_cell.length_c   1.000
_cell.angle_alpha   90.00
_cell.angle_beta   90.00
_cell.angle_gamma   90.00
#
_symmetry.space_group_name_H-M   'P 1'
#
loop_
_entity.id
_entity.type
_entity.pdbx_description
1 polymer ?
#
loop_
_entity_poly.entity_id
_entity_poly.type
_entity_poly.pdbx_seq_one_letter_code
_entity_poly.pdbx_strand_id
1 'polypeptide(L)'
;TGTRTNRPGSAGEHLLQCAYGTTERADRFYADQVRDRLLPSMVEFVGRMEMLFVASADGNGECDASLRAGPPGFVHVLDEHHLAYPEYRGNGVHASLGNISENPRVGLLMIDFVHDLIGLHVNGRARIAEDVELRTLHPDLPAPTTPGRAPERWVVVEVEEAYVHCRKHIPRMVPVPHRRSWGTDDVRRKGGDYFGAAAQRRIVGD
;
A
#
# COMPACT_ATOMS: atom_id res chain seq x y z
N THR A 1 -10.04 -6.81 -28.81
CA THR A 1 -8.80 -6.00 -28.95
C THR A 1 -9.17 -4.53 -28.86
N GLY A 2 -9.43 -4.04 -27.63
CA GLY A 2 -9.63 -2.62 -27.37
C GLY A 2 -8.26 -1.93 -27.33
N THR A 3 -8.03 -1.00 -28.22
CA THR A 3 -6.95 -0.04 -28.14
C THR A 3 -7.04 0.67 -26.80
N ARG A 4 -6.12 0.38 -25.85
CA ARG A 4 -5.93 1.24 -24.68
C ARG A 4 -5.63 2.64 -25.19
N THR A 5 -6.56 3.54 -25.05
CA THR A 5 -6.27 4.97 -25.21
C THR A 5 -5.19 5.30 -24.20
N ASN A 6 -4.13 5.96 -24.62
CA ASN A 6 -2.95 6.32 -23.79
C ASN A 6 -3.29 7.39 -22.72
N ARG A 7 -4.56 7.51 -22.35
CA ARG A 7 -5.08 8.45 -21.35
C ARG A 7 -5.21 7.73 -20.00
N PRO A 8 -4.59 8.21 -18.92
CA PRO A 8 -4.76 7.66 -17.58
C PRO A 8 -6.23 7.65 -17.10
N GLY A 9 -6.52 6.82 -16.12
CA GLY A 9 -7.85 6.69 -15.55
C GLY A 9 -8.72 5.63 -16.22
N SER A 10 -9.82 5.30 -15.56
CA SER A 10 -10.79 4.31 -16.00
C SER A 10 -11.86 4.89 -16.93
N ALA A 11 -12.57 4.03 -17.63
CA ALA A 11 -13.73 4.44 -18.42
C ALA A 11 -14.81 5.14 -17.55
N GLY A 12 -14.99 4.68 -16.31
CA GLY A 12 -15.91 5.31 -15.35
C GLY A 12 -15.49 6.72 -14.97
N GLU A 13 -14.18 6.94 -14.74
CA GLU A 13 -13.66 8.29 -14.49
C GLU A 13 -13.94 9.22 -15.67
N HIS A 14 -13.64 8.78 -16.88
CA HIS A 14 -13.86 9.58 -18.10
C HIS A 14 -15.34 9.94 -18.30
N LEU A 15 -16.25 8.98 -18.04
CA LEU A 15 -17.69 9.20 -18.11
C LEU A 15 -18.14 10.28 -17.12
N LEU A 16 -17.69 10.20 -15.87
CA LEU A 16 -18.04 11.18 -14.83
C LEU A 16 -17.41 12.56 -15.08
N GLN A 17 -16.17 12.59 -15.58
CA GLN A 17 -15.51 13.84 -15.98
C GLN A 17 -16.30 14.59 -17.05
N CYS A 18 -16.82 13.85 -18.03
CA CYS A 18 -17.70 14.42 -19.07
C CYS A 18 -19.02 14.91 -18.46
N ALA A 19 -19.69 14.07 -17.66
CA ALA A 19 -20.98 14.38 -17.06
C ALA A 19 -20.93 15.61 -16.12
N TYR A 20 -19.82 15.81 -15.41
CA TYR A 20 -19.64 16.91 -14.47
C TYR A 20 -18.86 18.11 -15.06
N GLY A 21 -18.51 18.08 -16.35
CA GLY A 21 -17.78 19.17 -17.01
C GLY A 21 -16.37 19.40 -16.45
N THR A 22 -15.68 18.33 -16.03
CA THR A 22 -14.34 18.43 -15.39
C THR A 22 -13.22 17.85 -16.25
N THR A 23 -13.49 17.51 -17.51
CA THR A 23 -12.55 16.83 -18.41
C THR A 23 -11.22 17.57 -18.56
N GLU A 24 -11.25 18.88 -18.88
CA GLU A 24 -10.01 19.66 -19.04
C GLU A 24 -9.18 19.74 -17.77
N ARG A 25 -9.82 19.81 -16.59
CA ARG A 25 -9.13 19.81 -15.30
C ARG A 25 -8.47 18.46 -15.02
N ALA A 26 -9.14 17.37 -15.34
CA ALA A 26 -8.61 16.02 -15.21
C ALA A 26 -7.43 15.78 -16.17
N ASP A 27 -7.55 16.24 -17.43
CA ASP A 27 -6.48 16.12 -18.41
C ASP A 27 -5.21 16.85 -17.98
N ARG A 28 -5.36 18.06 -17.44
CA ARG A 28 -4.21 18.77 -16.84
C ARG A 28 -3.59 18.00 -15.69
N PHE A 29 -4.41 17.43 -14.80
CA PHE A 29 -3.90 16.60 -13.70
C PHE A 29 -3.13 15.38 -14.21
N TYR A 30 -3.68 14.66 -15.17
CA TYR A 30 -3.00 13.51 -15.78
C TYR A 30 -1.66 13.91 -16.40
N ALA A 31 -1.65 14.98 -17.19
CA ALA A 31 -0.43 15.45 -17.85
C ALA A 31 0.63 15.94 -16.86
N ASP A 32 0.22 16.65 -15.81
CA ASP A 32 1.14 17.33 -14.89
C ASP A 32 1.59 16.43 -13.72
N GLN A 33 0.73 15.54 -13.23
CA GLN A 33 0.93 14.85 -11.95
C GLN A 33 1.08 13.34 -12.03
N VAL A 34 0.49 12.67 -13.03
CA VAL A 34 0.54 11.21 -13.12
C VAL A 34 1.78 10.76 -13.90
N ARG A 35 2.52 9.82 -13.34
CA ARG A 35 3.70 9.21 -13.97
C ARG A 35 3.57 7.70 -13.93
N ASP A 36 4.19 7.04 -14.89
CA ASP A 36 4.30 5.58 -15.00
C ASP A 36 5.46 4.99 -14.19
N ARG A 37 6.11 5.81 -13.38
CA ARG A 37 7.26 5.45 -12.55
C ARG A 37 7.42 6.37 -11.35
N LEU A 38 8.29 6.01 -10.44
CA LEU A 38 8.69 6.82 -9.29
C LEU A 38 9.75 7.85 -9.71
N LEU A 39 9.44 9.12 -9.50
CA LEU A 39 10.42 10.21 -9.67
C LEU A 39 11.40 10.24 -8.47
N PRO A 40 12.59 10.82 -8.59
CA PRO A 40 13.54 10.93 -7.48
C PRO A 40 12.94 11.52 -6.20
N SER A 41 12.09 12.54 -6.28
CA SER A 41 11.38 13.11 -5.14
C SER A 41 10.35 12.16 -4.51
N MET A 42 9.74 11.28 -5.30
CA MET A 42 8.85 10.23 -4.79
C MET A 42 9.65 9.15 -4.06
N VAL A 43 10.85 8.81 -4.56
CA VAL A 43 11.76 7.86 -3.91
C VAL A 43 12.20 8.40 -2.54
N GLU A 44 12.59 9.68 -2.45
CA GLU A 44 12.89 10.33 -1.17
C GLU A 44 11.69 10.30 -0.21
N PHE A 45 10.49 10.58 -0.72
CA PHE A 45 9.27 10.53 0.05
C PHE A 45 9.01 9.12 0.62
N VAL A 46 9.07 8.08 -0.21
CA VAL A 46 8.92 6.68 0.20
C VAL A 46 9.93 6.31 1.28
N GLY A 47 11.20 6.72 1.13
CA GLY A 47 12.29 6.42 2.05
C GLY A 47 12.12 6.95 3.48
N ARG A 48 11.21 7.88 3.73
CA ARG A 48 10.92 8.42 5.06
C ARG A 48 9.59 7.96 5.66
N MET A 49 8.79 7.20 4.91
CA MET A 49 7.49 6.74 5.38
C MET A 49 7.59 5.59 6.37
N GLU A 50 6.76 5.64 7.39
CA GLU A 50 6.59 4.60 8.42
C GLU A 50 5.26 3.85 8.28
N MET A 51 4.38 4.28 7.39
CA MET A 51 3.05 3.71 7.16
C MET A 51 2.73 3.65 5.67
N LEU A 52 2.03 2.59 5.30
CA LEU A 52 1.53 2.33 3.96
C LEU A 52 0.12 1.73 4.08
N PHE A 53 -0.85 2.33 3.41
CA PHE A 53 -2.17 1.74 3.21
C PHE A 53 -2.17 0.96 1.90
N VAL A 54 -2.65 -0.28 1.97
CA VAL A 54 -2.76 -1.19 0.82
C VAL A 54 -4.22 -1.46 0.56
N ALA A 55 -4.69 -1.10 -0.61
CA ALA A 55 -5.99 -1.50 -1.15
C ALA A 55 -5.78 -2.68 -2.10
N SER A 56 -6.58 -3.72 -1.92
CA SER A 56 -6.57 -4.92 -2.76
C SER A 56 -7.99 -5.43 -2.97
N ALA A 57 -8.20 -6.25 -3.96
CA ALA A 57 -9.49 -6.91 -4.18
C ALA A 57 -9.23 -8.35 -4.64
N ASP A 58 -10.12 -9.27 -4.27
CA ASP A 58 -10.08 -10.65 -4.72
C ASP A 58 -10.47 -10.80 -6.21
N GLY A 59 -10.58 -12.03 -6.70
CA GLY A 59 -10.98 -12.32 -8.07
C GLY A 59 -12.43 -11.93 -8.40
N ASN A 60 -13.28 -11.71 -7.40
CA ASN A 60 -14.66 -11.25 -7.55
C ASN A 60 -14.80 -9.73 -7.42
N GLY A 61 -13.74 -9.02 -7.04
CA GLY A 61 -13.74 -7.59 -6.82
C GLY A 61 -14.14 -7.19 -5.38
N GLU A 62 -14.18 -8.12 -4.43
CA GLU A 62 -14.39 -7.80 -3.03
C GLU A 62 -13.14 -7.15 -2.44
N CYS A 63 -13.32 -5.91 -1.98
CA CYS A 63 -12.20 -5.06 -1.59
C CYS A 63 -11.79 -5.23 -0.13
N ASP A 64 -10.48 -5.15 0.13
CA ASP A 64 -9.89 -5.02 1.45
C ASP A 64 -8.92 -3.83 1.48
N ALA A 65 -8.86 -3.15 2.62
CA ALA A 65 -7.90 -2.10 2.87
C ALA A 65 -7.17 -2.37 4.18
N SER A 66 -5.85 -2.42 4.16
CA SER A 66 -5.05 -2.75 5.31
C SER A 66 -3.85 -1.84 5.49
N LEU A 67 -3.43 -1.68 6.76
CA LEU A 67 -2.25 -0.91 7.13
C LEU A 67 -1.01 -1.80 7.14
N ARG A 68 0.07 -1.30 6.57
CA ARG A 68 1.44 -1.78 6.81
C ARG A 68 2.23 -0.68 7.50
N ALA A 69 3.06 -1.05 8.45
CA ALA A 69 3.90 -0.10 9.17
C ALA A 69 5.29 -0.70 9.42
N GLY A 70 6.29 0.17 9.46
CA GLY A 70 7.68 -0.19 9.68
C GLY A 70 8.49 0.98 10.23
N PRO A 71 9.81 0.86 10.35
CA PRO A 71 10.68 2.00 10.54
C PRO A 71 10.67 2.88 9.29
N PRO A 72 11.14 4.14 9.36
CA PRO A 72 11.33 4.96 8.17
C PRO A 72 12.08 4.17 7.09
N GLY A 73 11.56 4.19 5.86
CA GLY A 73 12.13 3.46 4.74
C GLY A 73 11.88 1.95 4.73
N PHE A 74 10.87 1.46 5.46
CA PHE A 74 10.49 0.03 5.40
C PHE A 74 9.93 -0.39 4.04
N VAL A 75 9.44 0.55 3.25
CA VAL A 75 9.13 0.34 1.84
C VAL A 75 10.39 0.61 1.04
N HIS A 76 10.85 -0.37 0.28
CA HIS A 76 12.09 -0.29 -0.48
C HIS A 76 11.78 -0.03 -1.94
N VAL A 77 12.32 1.05 -2.49
CA VAL A 77 12.29 1.28 -3.94
C VAL A 77 13.44 0.47 -4.54
N LEU A 78 13.11 -0.49 -5.39
CA LEU A 78 14.05 -1.39 -6.05
C LEU A 78 14.64 -0.75 -7.30
N ASP A 79 13.81 -0.04 -8.04
CA ASP A 79 14.14 0.81 -9.19
C ASP A 79 12.99 1.81 -9.45
N GLU A 80 13.05 2.57 -10.53
CA GLU A 80 12.02 3.57 -10.84
C GLU A 80 10.63 2.98 -11.13
N HIS A 81 10.55 1.69 -11.47
CA HIS A 81 9.31 0.97 -11.78
C HIS A 81 8.90 -0.05 -10.72
N HIS A 82 9.72 -0.31 -9.71
CA HIS A 82 9.45 -1.33 -8.72
C HIS A 82 9.69 -0.85 -7.30
N LEU A 83 8.77 -1.19 -6.41
CA LEU A 83 8.98 -1.08 -4.97
C LEU A 83 8.57 -2.39 -4.27
N ALA A 84 9.08 -2.60 -3.07
CA ALA A 84 8.76 -3.75 -2.25
C ALA A 84 8.46 -3.34 -0.80
N TYR A 85 7.49 -4.00 -0.18
CA TYR A 85 7.27 -3.86 1.26
C TYR A 85 7.22 -5.22 1.94
N PRO A 86 7.73 -5.29 3.20
CA PRO A 86 7.76 -6.55 3.94
C PRO A 86 6.38 -6.90 4.50
N GLU A 87 6.03 -8.18 4.45
CA GLU A 87 4.95 -8.77 5.21
C GLU A 87 5.52 -9.35 6.50
N TYR A 88 5.21 -8.69 7.61
CA TYR A 88 5.57 -9.16 8.94
C TYR A 88 4.52 -10.15 9.47
N ARG A 89 4.88 -10.91 10.50
CA ARG A 89 3.96 -11.85 11.15
C ARG A 89 2.67 -11.16 11.60
N GLY A 90 1.55 -11.61 11.07
CA GLY A 90 0.21 -11.08 11.30
C GLY A 90 -0.71 -12.07 12.03
N ASN A 91 -2.00 -11.99 11.76
CA ASN A 91 -3.06 -12.82 12.36
C ASN A 91 -3.26 -14.18 11.64
N GLY A 92 -2.54 -14.45 10.57
CA GLY A 92 -2.64 -15.68 9.77
C GLY A 92 -3.79 -15.70 8.75
N VAL A 93 -4.62 -14.67 8.66
CA VAL A 93 -5.72 -14.60 7.68
C VAL A 93 -5.20 -14.39 6.26
N HIS A 94 -4.11 -13.61 6.10
CA HIS A 94 -3.48 -13.29 4.81
C HIS A 94 -4.42 -12.61 3.79
N ALA A 95 -5.38 -11.80 4.24
CA ALA A 95 -6.42 -11.22 3.38
C ALA A 95 -5.83 -10.52 2.13
N SER A 96 -4.93 -9.54 2.31
CA SER A 96 -4.31 -8.83 1.17
C SER A 96 -3.45 -9.75 0.28
N LEU A 97 -2.74 -10.72 0.87
CA LEU A 97 -1.94 -11.69 0.09
C LEU A 97 -2.84 -12.63 -0.70
N GLY A 98 -3.96 -13.08 -0.12
CA GLY A 98 -4.97 -13.87 -0.81
C GLY A 98 -5.52 -13.10 -2.01
N ASN A 99 -5.94 -11.85 -1.79
CA ASN A 99 -6.42 -11.00 -2.86
C ASN A 99 -5.39 -10.84 -3.98
N ILE A 100 -4.12 -10.53 -3.64
CA ILE A 100 -3.04 -10.38 -4.62
C ILE A 100 -2.79 -11.66 -5.42
N SER A 101 -2.98 -12.84 -4.81
CA SER A 101 -2.79 -14.12 -5.51
C SER A 101 -3.86 -14.38 -6.58
N GLU A 102 -5.07 -13.84 -6.40
CA GLU A 102 -6.18 -13.96 -7.34
C GLU A 102 -6.24 -12.78 -8.32
N ASN A 103 -6.01 -11.58 -7.81
CA ASN A 103 -6.05 -10.33 -8.57
C ASN A 103 -4.83 -9.47 -8.18
N PRO A 104 -3.83 -9.36 -9.06
CA PRO A 104 -2.60 -8.66 -8.75
C PRO A 104 -2.73 -7.12 -8.67
N ARG A 105 -3.91 -6.57 -8.89
CA ARG A 105 -4.13 -5.12 -8.85
C ARG A 105 -4.12 -4.61 -7.42
N VAL A 106 -3.26 -3.58 -7.16
CA VAL A 106 -3.15 -2.94 -5.85
C VAL A 106 -3.11 -1.43 -5.99
N GLY A 107 -3.64 -0.77 -4.96
CA GLY A 107 -3.46 0.65 -4.74
C GLY A 107 -2.71 0.87 -3.43
N LEU A 108 -1.63 1.63 -3.48
CA LEU A 108 -0.83 2.00 -2.32
C LEU A 108 -1.02 3.49 -2.03
N LEU A 109 -1.20 3.82 -0.76
CA LEU A 109 -1.29 5.20 -0.31
C LEU A 109 -0.35 5.41 0.88
N MET A 110 0.59 6.30 0.71
CA MET A 110 1.48 6.79 1.77
C MET A 110 1.16 8.25 2.07
N ILE A 111 1.08 8.64 3.34
CA ILE A 111 0.73 10.01 3.74
C ILE A 111 1.72 10.49 4.81
N ASP A 112 2.31 11.66 4.58
CA ASP A 112 3.04 12.39 5.60
C ASP A 112 2.07 13.29 6.39
N PHE A 113 1.67 12.83 7.56
CA PHE A 113 0.79 13.56 8.47
C PHE A 113 1.53 14.59 9.34
N VAL A 114 2.85 14.60 9.31
CA VAL A 114 3.67 15.33 10.28
C VAL A 114 4.31 16.57 9.69
N HIS A 115 5.03 16.41 8.59
CA HIS A 115 5.89 17.46 8.03
C HIS A 115 5.22 18.17 6.85
N ASP A 116 5.13 17.52 5.72
CA ASP A 116 4.73 18.16 4.46
C ASP A 116 3.22 18.14 4.21
N LEU A 117 2.48 17.29 4.93
CA LEU A 117 1.03 17.10 4.74
C LEU A 117 0.70 16.80 3.28
N ILE A 118 1.42 15.86 2.70
CA ILE A 118 1.27 15.43 1.32
C ILE A 118 1.22 13.90 1.31
N GLY A 119 0.61 13.33 0.28
CA GLY A 119 0.66 11.88 0.09
C GLY A 119 1.12 11.50 -1.31
N LEU A 120 1.40 10.22 -1.46
CA LEU A 120 1.76 9.58 -2.71
C LEU A 120 0.83 8.38 -2.93
N HIS A 121 0.13 8.37 -4.05
CA HIS A 121 -0.53 7.19 -4.59
C HIS A 121 0.43 6.45 -5.51
N VAL A 122 0.45 5.12 -5.38
CA VAL A 122 1.12 4.22 -6.31
C VAL A 122 0.14 3.10 -6.65
N ASN A 123 -0.29 3.04 -7.88
CA ASN A 123 -1.14 1.97 -8.39
C ASN A 123 -0.33 1.06 -9.30
N GLY A 124 -0.60 -0.23 -9.27
CA GLY A 124 0.13 -1.17 -10.09
C GLY A 124 -0.25 -2.62 -9.91
N ARG A 125 0.70 -3.49 -10.24
CA ARG A 125 0.56 -4.94 -10.16
C ARG A 125 1.50 -5.50 -9.10
N ALA A 126 0.96 -6.26 -8.17
CA ALA A 126 1.71 -6.87 -7.09
C ALA A 126 1.98 -8.35 -7.34
N ARG A 127 3.10 -8.83 -6.84
CA ARG A 127 3.41 -10.24 -6.67
C ARG A 127 3.97 -10.52 -5.28
N ILE A 128 3.75 -11.72 -4.78
CA ILE A 128 4.35 -12.19 -3.54
C ILE A 128 5.73 -12.77 -3.88
N ALA A 129 6.73 -12.45 -3.06
CA ALA A 129 8.09 -12.96 -3.19
C ALA A 129 8.58 -13.50 -1.83
N GLU A 130 9.30 -14.61 -1.87
CA GLU A 130 9.96 -15.15 -0.68
C GLU A 130 11.19 -14.29 -0.29
N ASP A 131 11.49 -14.19 1.01
CA ASP A 131 12.58 -13.33 1.51
C ASP A 131 13.94 -13.72 0.88
N VAL A 132 14.22 -15.01 0.77
CA VAL A 132 15.46 -15.51 0.16
C VAL A 132 15.56 -15.14 -1.33
N GLU A 133 14.46 -15.26 -2.07
CA GLU A 133 14.40 -14.89 -3.49
C GLU A 133 14.71 -13.40 -3.66
N LEU A 134 13.97 -12.54 -2.93
CA LEU A 134 14.12 -11.11 -3.09
C LEU A 134 15.50 -10.61 -2.68
N ARG A 135 16.08 -11.13 -1.59
CA ARG A 135 17.43 -10.77 -1.14
C ARG A 135 18.53 -11.25 -2.09
N THR A 136 18.30 -12.36 -2.80
CA THR A 136 19.24 -12.81 -3.83
C THR A 136 19.30 -11.85 -5.01
N LEU A 137 18.15 -11.28 -5.39
CA LEU A 137 18.05 -10.30 -6.48
C LEU A 137 18.46 -8.88 -6.03
N HIS A 138 18.22 -8.55 -4.75
CA HIS A 138 18.47 -7.24 -4.16
C HIS A 138 19.24 -7.38 -2.84
N PRO A 139 20.56 -7.66 -2.90
CA PRO A 139 21.38 -7.92 -1.70
C PRO A 139 21.52 -6.70 -0.77
N ASP A 140 21.23 -5.51 -1.26
CA ASP A 140 21.25 -4.25 -0.48
C ASP A 140 20.03 -4.09 0.45
N LEU A 141 19.03 -4.99 0.39
CA LEU A 141 17.91 -4.95 1.31
C LEU A 141 18.40 -5.14 2.75
N PRO A 142 18.02 -4.24 3.69
CA PRO A 142 18.55 -4.27 5.03
C PRO A 142 18.17 -5.54 5.78
N ALA A 143 19.12 -6.11 6.50
CA ALA A 143 18.87 -7.24 7.37
C ALA A 143 17.94 -6.84 8.54
N PRO A 144 17.01 -7.70 8.98
CA PRO A 144 16.16 -7.42 10.12
C PRO A 144 17.00 -7.39 11.41
N THR A 145 17.02 -6.23 12.08
CA THR A 145 17.79 -6.04 13.31
C THR A 145 16.94 -6.12 14.59
N THR A 146 15.63 -6.06 14.44
CA THR A 146 14.72 -6.04 15.58
C THR A 146 13.91 -7.34 15.62
N PRO A 147 13.86 -8.03 16.78
CA PRO A 147 13.00 -9.21 16.93
C PRO A 147 11.55 -8.92 16.55
N GLY A 148 10.91 -9.85 15.82
CA GLY A 148 9.53 -9.73 15.34
C GLY A 148 9.35 -8.85 14.10
N ARG A 149 10.43 -8.29 13.53
CA ARG A 149 10.43 -7.54 12.27
C ARG A 149 11.17 -8.25 11.13
N ALA A 150 11.43 -9.54 11.27
CA ALA A 150 11.87 -10.33 10.12
C ALA A 150 10.69 -10.48 9.16
N PRO A 151 10.85 -10.13 7.87
CA PRO A 151 9.83 -10.40 6.87
C PRO A 151 9.58 -11.91 6.76
N GLU A 152 8.32 -12.32 6.77
CA GLU A 152 7.97 -13.70 6.41
C GLU A 152 8.01 -13.85 4.88
N ARG A 153 7.64 -12.79 4.18
CA ARG A 153 7.71 -12.64 2.72
C ARG A 153 7.62 -11.16 2.34
N TRP A 154 7.64 -10.90 1.05
CA TRP A 154 7.55 -9.55 0.50
C TRP A 154 6.41 -9.45 -0.50
N VAL A 155 5.89 -8.23 -0.66
CA VAL A 155 5.07 -7.87 -1.81
C VAL A 155 5.89 -6.93 -2.67
N VAL A 156 6.11 -7.32 -3.92
CA VAL A 156 6.78 -6.50 -4.94
C VAL A 156 5.72 -5.91 -5.85
N VAL A 157 5.75 -4.61 -6.05
CA VAL A 157 4.79 -3.88 -6.87
C VAL A 157 5.47 -3.27 -8.08
N GLU A 158 5.02 -3.65 -9.27
CA GLU A 158 5.32 -2.98 -10.52
C GLU A 158 4.42 -1.74 -10.64
N VAL A 159 5.04 -0.57 -10.74
CA VAL A 159 4.35 0.73 -10.77
C VAL A 159 3.76 0.97 -12.15
N GLU A 160 2.46 1.16 -12.22
CA GLU A 160 1.76 1.59 -13.44
C GLU A 160 1.40 3.07 -13.38
N GLU A 161 1.13 3.59 -12.17
CA GLU A 161 0.80 5.00 -11.94
C GLU A 161 1.35 5.45 -10.58
N ALA A 162 2.00 6.61 -10.55
CA ALA A 162 2.40 7.29 -9.33
C ALA A 162 1.99 8.77 -9.40
N TYR A 163 1.30 9.27 -8.37
CA TYR A 163 0.81 10.65 -8.34
C TYR A 163 0.58 11.18 -6.93
N VAL A 164 0.54 12.49 -6.83
CA VAL A 164 0.38 13.20 -5.56
C VAL A 164 -1.02 13.07 -4.98
N HIS A 165 -1.12 12.81 -3.66
CA HIS A 165 -2.31 13.08 -2.85
C HIS A 165 -2.19 14.48 -2.23
N CYS A 166 -3.09 15.40 -2.61
CA CYS A 166 -2.97 16.79 -2.22
C CYS A 166 -3.18 17.01 -0.71
N ARG A 167 -2.52 18.03 -0.15
CA ARG A 167 -2.56 18.36 1.28
C ARG A 167 -3.90 18.85 1.82
N LYS A 168 -4.83 19.17 0.96
CA LYS A 168 -6.05 19.95 1.26
C LYS A 168 -6.85 19.42 2.46
N HIS A 169 -6.90 18.11 2.66
CA HIS A 169 -7.68 17.49 3.72
C HIS A 169 -6.84 16.59 4.64
N ILE A 170 -5.50 16.64 4.55
CA ILE A 170 -4.63 15.87 5.41
C ILE A 170 -4.53 16.58 6.77
N PRO A 171 -4.98 15.95 7.86
CA PRO A 171 -4.84 16.54 9.18
C PRO A 171 -3.37 16.48 9.61
N ARG A 172 -2.90 17.54 10.30
CA ARG A 172 -1.59 17.51 10.93
C ARG A 172 -1.64 16.67 12.20
N MET A 173 -0.71 15.72 12.32
CA MET A 173 -0.58 14.87 13.50
C MET A 173 0.78 15.09 14.16
N VAL A 174 0.85 14.82 15.47
CA VAL A 174 2.08 14.81 16.23
C VAL A 174 2.34 13.38 16.67
N PRO A 175 3.50 12.80 16.31
CA PRO A 175 3.83 11.45 16.72
C PRO A 175 4.08 11.41 18.23
N VAL A 176 3.42 10.50 18.93
CA VAL A 176 3.66 10.21 20.34
C VAL A 176 4.49 8.94 20.42
N PRO A 177 5.68 8.98 21.04
CA PRO A 177 6.51 7.79 21.19
C PRO A 177 5.78 6.69 21.95
N HIS A 178 5.68 5.50 21.37
CA HIS A 178 5.17 4.33 22.06
C HIS A 178 5.90 3.07 21.59
N ARG A 179 5.95 2.08 22.47
CA ARG A 179 6.61 0.80 22.18
C ARG A 179 5.69 -0.11 21.39
N ARG A 180 6.02 -0.41 20.14
CA ARG A 180 5.30 -1.36 19.30
C ARG A 180 5.68 -2.79 19.66
N SER A 181 4.70 -3.69 19.76
CA SER A 181 4.91 -5.11 20.09
C SER A 181 5.01 -5.95 18.81
N TRP A 182 6.12 -5.79 18.08
CA TRP A 182 6.35 -6.48 16.81
C TRP A 182 6.30 -8.02 16.96
N GLY A 183 5.60 -8.69 16.05
CA GLY A 183 5.56 -10.15 15.96
C GLY A 183 4.95 -10.88 17.19
N THR A 184 4.31 -10.14 18.11
CA THR A 184 3.74 -10.73 19.33
C THR A 184 2.47 -11.54 19.03
N ASP A 185 2.30 -12.66 19.71
CA ASP A 185 1.04 -13.42 19.76
C ASP A 185 0.22 -13.11 21.02
N ASP A 186 0.70 -12.25 21.90
CA ASP A 186 -0.02 -11.83 23.10
C ASP A 186 -1.31 -11.08 22.71
N VAL A 187 -2.44 -11.71 22.98
CA VAL A 187 -3.78 -11.21 22.63
C VAL A 187 -4.05 -9.82 23.21
N ARG A 188 -3.59 -9.54 24.42
CA ARG A 188 -3.79 -8.23 25.07
C ARG A 188 -3.00 -7.14 24.37
N ARG A 189 -1.75 -7.43 23.99
CA ARG A 189 -0.88 -6.49 23.24
C ARG A 189 -1.35 -6.26 21.81
N LYS A 190 -2.10 -7.19 21.23
CA LYS A 190 -2.72 -7.08 19.90
C LYS A 190 -4.06 -6.33 19.92
N GLY A 191 -4.55 -5.89 21.09
CA GLY A 191 -5.84 -5.23 21.25
C GLY A 191 -7.00 -6.18 21.62
N GLY A 192 -6.78 -7.50 21.58
CA GLY A 192 -7.77 -8.51 21.94
C GLY A 192 -9.03 -8.46 21.09
N ASP A 193 -10.15 -8.81 21.70
CA ASP A 193 -11.49 -8.66 21.13
C ASP A 193 -12.06 -7.28 21.47
N TYR A 194 -11.41 -6.22 20.96
CA TYR A 194 -11.74 -4.83 21.30
C TYR A 194 -13.22 -4.48 21.07
N PHE A 195 -13.81 -5.03 20.01
CA PHE A 195 -15.21 -4.79 19.63
C PHE A 195 -16.21 -5.80 20.21
N GLY A 196 -15.77 -6.79 21.00
CA GLY A 196 -16.63 -7.82 21.58
C GLY A 196 -17.22 -8.82 20.57
N ALA A 197 -16.59 -9.01 19.43
CA ALA A 197 -17.10 -9.85 18.34
C ALA A 197 -17.17 -11.33 18.74
N ALA A 198 -16.31 -11.79 19.64
CA ALA A 198 -16.29 -13.19 20.09
C ALA A 198 -17.58 -13.59 20.82
N ALA A 199 -18.26 -12.63 21.49
CA ALA A 199 -19.54 -12.89 22.15
C ALA A 199 -20.70 -13.04 21.14
N GLN A 200 -20.50 -12.60 19.90
CA GLN A 200 -21.47 -12.63 18.80
C GLN A 200 -21.08 -13.65 17.72
N ARG A 201 -20.52 -14.78 18.13
CA ARG A 201 -20.06 -15.80 17.17
C ARG A 201 -21.20 -16.20 16.25
N ARG A 202 -20.95 -16.09 14.94
CA ARG A 202 -21.82 -16.69 13.94
C ARG A 202 -21.75 -18.21 14.15
N ILE A 203 -22.92 -18.85 14.34
CA ILE A 203 -23.02 -20.31 14.20
C ILE A 203 -22.76 -20.55 12.73
N VAL A 204 -21.57 -21.00 12.40
CA VAL A 204 -21.27 -21.51 11.06
C VAL A 204 -22.09 -22.78 10.96
N GLY A 205 -23.18 -22.75 10.21
CA GLY A 205 -24.01 -23.94 9.95
C GLY A 205 -23.16 -24.99 9.27
N ASP A 206 -23.39 -26.23 9.68
CA ASP A 206 -22.83 -27.45 9.09
C ASP A 206 -23.05 -27.53 7.58
#